data_563aed369ee952f5e620a378cb0d8e25
#
_entry.id   563aed369ee952f5e620a378cb0d8e25
#
_cell.length_a   1.000
_cell.length_b   1.000
_cell.length_c   1.000
_cell.angle_alpha   90.00
_cell.angle_beta   90.00
_cell.angle_gamma   90.00
#
_symmetry.space_group_name_H-M   'P 1'
#
loop_
_entity.id
_entity.type
_entity.pdbx_description
1 polymer ?
#
loop_
_entity_poly.entity_id
_entity_poly.type
_entity_poly.pdbx_seq_one_letter_code
_entity_poly.pdbx_strand_id
1 'polypeptide(L)'
;MQTVMQSEVVIVGAGLSGLAMAVTLDSAGIASTVIDRQHLPADISDISDGRTTAISYTSRRMLETLGLWPAEHAAPILDIRVTDGPSRLFLHFDHRDAGDQPMGHLIENRFLRARFQQVAKQSRNITILTGHGVSDLQRDETGVHYTLSDGSGGQARMVIGADGAKSWLRQSAGIRTSGWSYGQTAMICTIRHQLPHHNVAHERFLPGGPFAVLPLAGEYASIVWSERDALVPVMMRLDDQAFAGELLRRFDDSLGTIELAGPRSSYPLSLTVAHDIAGTRLALVGDAAHQMHPIAGQAFNLGLRDIAALAEIIVDRRRLGLDIGGDEGLSRYRRSRRVDIATLLAATDGLTWLFSNDIPPVRIARDLSLGLVNKMPRLKTMFMRSAMGTAGNGPRLLRGQHL
;
A
#
# COMPACT_ATOMS: atom_id res chain seq x y z
N MET A 1 -39.81 -6.26 -11.94
CA MET A 1 -38.58 -6.97 -12.32
C MET A 1 -37.42 -6.13 -11.82
N GLN A 2 -36.66 -6.61 -10.85
CA GLN A 2 -35.43 -5.93 -10.45
C GLN A 2 -34.44 -5.99 -11.62
N THR A 3 -33.90 -4.86 -12.02
CA THR A 3 -32.91 -4.78 -13.11
C THR A 3 -31.65 -5.48 -12.60
N VAL A 4 -31.34 -6.64 -13.18
CA VAL A 4 -30.10 -7.38 -12.86
C VAL A 4 -28.94 -6.58 -13.45
N MET A 5 -28.06 -6.07 -12.61
CA MET A 5 -26.85 -5.37 -13.02
C MET A 5 -25.88 -6.37 -13.68
N GLN A 6 -25.39 -6.03 -14.87
CA GLN A 6 -24.41 -6.86 -15.59
C GLN A 6 -23.12 -6.10 -15.79
N SER A 7 -22.02 -6.68 -15.38
CA SER A 7 -20.66 -6.19 -15.66
C SER A 7 -19.72 -7.37 -15.95
N GLU A 8 -18.61 -7.11 -16.60
CA GLU A 8 -17.63 -8.20 -16.83
C GLU A 8 -16.93 -8.59 -15.51
N VAL A 9 -16.68 -7.60 -14.64
CA VAL A 9 -16.00 -7.81 -13.36
C VAL A 9 -16.74 -7.10 -12.23
N VAL A 10 -16.93 -7.76 -11.10
CA VAL A 10 -17.35 -7.13 -9.85
C VAL A 10 -16.17 -6.99 -8.91
N ILE A 11 -15.98 -5.82 -8.32
CA ILE A 11 -14.89 -5.49 -7.40
C ILE A 11 -15.50 -5.17 -6.04
N VAL A 12 -15.12 -5.91 -5.01
CA VAL A 12 -15.57 -5.68 -3.63
C VAL A 12 -14.52 -4.83 -2.91
N GLY A 13 -14.91 -3.61 -2.50
CA GLY A 13 -14.09 -2.59 -1.88
C GLY A 13 -13.78 -1.42 -2.82
N ALA A 14 -14.16 -0.20 -2.44
CA ALA A 14 -13.88 1.06 -3.14
C ALA A 14 -12.73 1.86 -2.49
N GLY A 15 -11.81 1.17 -1.84
CA GLY A 15 -10.54 1.74 -1.38
C GLY A 15 -9.57 2.02 -2.53
N LEU A 16 -8.34 2.44 -2.21
CA LEU A 16 -7.31 2.72 -3.22
C LEU A 16 -7.09 1.54 -4.18
N SER A 17 -7.01 0.30 -3.66
CA SER A 17 -6.79 -0.88 -4.50
C SER A 17 -7.97 -1.18 -5.42
N GLY A 18 -9.21 -1.07 -4.92
CA GLY A 18 -10.40 -1.36 -5.72
C GLY A 18 -10.64 -0.33 -6.82
N LEU A 19 -10.50 0.95 -6.51
CA LEU A 19 -10.62 2.02 -7.50
C LEU A 19 -9.49 1.96 -8.54
N ALA A 20 -8.25 1.69 -8.11
CA ALA A 20 -7.13 1.48 -9.03
C ALA A 20 -7.39 0.29 -9.96
N MET A 21 -7.93 -0.82 -9.46
CA MET A 21 -8.29 -1.99 -10.27
C MET A 21 -9.38 -1.64 -11.30
N ALA A 22 -10.43 -0.93 -10.88
CA ALA A 22 -11.52 -0.52 -11.76
C ALA A 22 -11.01 0.37 -12.91
N VAL A 23 -10.21 1.41 -12.60
CA VAL A 23 -9.62 2.30 -13.62
C VAL A 23 -8.64 1.53 -14.52
N THR A 24 -7.91 0.58 -13.97
CA THR A 24 -7.01 -0.27 -14.77
C THR A 24 -7.78 -1.11 -15.77
N LEU A 25 -8.91 -1.70 -15.40
CA LEU A 25 -9.78 -2.47 -16.30
C LEU A 25 -10.45 -1.55 -17.34
N ASP A 26 -10.91 -0.37 -16.91
CA ASP A 26 -11.49 0.64 -17.79
C ASP A 26 -10.54 1.09 -18.89
N SER A 27 -9.24 1.24 -18.59
CA SER A 27 -8.22 1.61 -19.58
C SER A 27 -8.11 0.61 -20.77
N ALA A 28 -8.63 -0.60 -20.57
CA ALA A 28 -8.74 -1.64 -21.61
C ALA A 28 -10.20 -1.89 -22.06
N GLY A 29 -11.15 -1.01 -21.70
CA GLY A 29 -12.55 -1.10 -22.08
C GLY A 29 -13.32 -2.24 -21.42
N ILE A 30 -12.92 -2.69 -20.23
CA ILE A 30 -13.58 -3.73 -19.46
C ILE A 30 -14.52 -3.10 -18.45
N ALA A 31 -15.82 -3.44 -18.53
CA ALA A 31 -16.82 -2.92 -17.63
C ALA A 31 -16.74 -3.56 -16.24
N SER A 32 -16.77 -2.72 -15.20
CA SER A 32 -16.72 -3.17 -13.82
C SER A 32 -17.76 -2.51 -12.91
N THR A 33 -18.21 -3.26 -11.90
CA THR A 33 -19.04 -2.74 -10.81
C THR A 33 -18.21 -2.79 -9.52
N VAL A 34 -17.99 -1.63 -8.91
CA VAL A 34 -17.30 -1.49 -7.62
C VAL A 34 -18.33 -1.37 -6.51
N ILE A 35 -18.24 -2.24 -5.50
CA ILE A 35 -19.18 -2.29 -4.38
C ILE A 35 -18.46 -1.97 -3.09
N ASP A 36 -18.98 -1.03 -2.29
CA ASP A 36 -18.47 -0.77 -0.94
C ASP A 36 -19.62 -0.57 0.06
N ARG A 37 -19.48 -1.17 1.23
CA ARG A 37 -20.43 -1.02 2.33
C ARG A 37 -20.47 0.39 2.93
N GLN A 38 -19.37 1.15 2.78
CA GLN A 38 -19.27 2.53 3.24
C GLN A 38 -19.62 3.48 2.10
N HIS A 39 -20.27 4.58 2.43
CA HIS A 39 -20.44 5.67 1.47
C HIS A 39 -19.08 6.34 1.22
N LEU A 40 -18.79 6.57 -0.05
CA LEU A 40 -17.63 7.37 -0.40
C LEU A 40 -17.94 8.84 -0.11
N PRO A 41 -17.07 9.56 0.62
CA PRO A 41 -17.24 10.99 0.84
C PRO A 41 -17.36 11.75 -0.47
N ALA A 42 -18.21 12.76 -0.50
CA ALA A 42 -18.40 13.60 -1.68
C ALA A 42 -17.15 14.42 -1.98
N ASP A 43 -16.54 14.97 -0.95
CA ASP A 43 -15.25 15.68 -0.99
C ASP A 43 -14.27 15.04 -0.03
N ILE A 44 -13.14 14.55 -0.58
CA ILE A 44 -12.12 13.81 0.19
C ILE A 44 -10.87 14.67 0.37
N SER A 45 -10.67 15.71 -0.46
CA SER A 45 -9.44 16.51 -0.45
C SER A 45 -9.20 17.17 0.91
N ASP A 46 -10.28 17.53 1.61
CA ASP A 46 -10.22 18.23 2.90
C ASP A 46 -10.18 17.30 4.11
N ILE A 47 -10.41 15.99 3.90
CA ILE A 47 -10.43 14.99 4.98
C ILE A 47 -9.04 14.37 5.11
N SER A 48 -8.18 14.95 5.95
CA SER A 48 -6.91 14.33 6.31
C SER A 48 -7.10 13.35 7.47
N ASP A 49 -6.72 12.09 7.24
CA ASP A 49 -6.59 11.06 8.28
C ASP A 49 -5.13 10.88 8.75
N GLY A 50 -4.25 11.77 8.30
CA GLY A 50 -2.81 11.73 8.57
C GLY A 50 -2.08 10.60 7.83
N ARG A 51 -2.79 9.74 7.10
CA ARG A 51 -2.16 8.61 6.40
C ARG A 51 -1.49 9.07 5.13
N THR A 52 -0.28 8.56 4.94
CA THR A 52 0.54 8.78 3.76
C THR A 52 0.97 7.46 3.16
N THR A 53 1.27 7.48 1.87
CA THR A 53 1.79 6.30 1.17
C THR A 53 3.04 6.67 0.40
N ALA A 54 4.09 5.87 0.56
CA ALA A 54 5.27 5.96 -0.27
C ALA A 54 5.01 5.18 -1.57
N ILE A 55 4.96 5.88 -2.69
CA ILE A 55 4.76 5.32 -4.02
C ILE A 55 6.12 5.08 -4.65
N SER A 56 6.45 3.82 -4.97
CA SER A 56 7.69 3.44 -5.64
C SER A 56 7.76 3.97 -7.07
N TYR A 57 8.95 4.01 -7.64
CA TYR A 57 9.15 4.49 -9.01
C TYR A 57 8.26 3.77 -10.04
N THR A 58 8.19 2.44 -10.01
CA THR A 58 7.35 1.68 -10.98
C THR A 58 5.85 1.84 -10.71
N SER A 59 5.44 1.94 -9.45
CA SER A 59 4.05 2.23 -9.08
C SER A 59 3.62 3.61 -9.57
N ARG A 60 4.47 4.63 -9.45
CA ARG A 60 4.23 5.95 -10.01
C ARG A 60 4.01 5.88 -11.52
N ARG A 61 4.87 5.18 -12.28
CA ARG A 61 4.71 5.00 -13.74
C ARG A 61 3.36 4.39 -14.11
N MET A 62 2.93 3.38 -13.37
CA MET A 62 1.58 2.80 -13.55
C MET A 62 0.49 3.84 -13.33
N LEU A 63 0.55 4.58 -12.21
CA LEU A 63 -0.45 5.60 -11.88
C LEU A 63 -0.46 6.75 -12.91
N GLU A 64 0.70 7.17 -13.41
CA GLU A 64 0.82 8.15 -14.49
C GLU A 64 0.15 7.65 -15.78
N THR A 65 0.44 6.42 -16.19
CA THR A 65 -0.14 5.77 -17.39
C THR A 65 -1.66 5.69 -17.31
N LEU A 66 -2.22 5.52 -16.12
CA LEU A 66 -3.65 5.43 -15.85
C LEU A 66 -4.32 6.80 -15.57
N GLY A 67 -3.58 7.90 -15.57
CA GLY A 67 -4.09 9.22 -15.20
C GLY A 67 -4.46 9.35 -13.72
N LEU A 68 -3.94 8.46 -12.86
CA LEU A 68 -4.23 8.39 -11.43
C LEU A 68 -3.19 9.12 -10.55
N TRP A 69 -2.14 9.71 -11.16
CA TRP A 69 -1.06 10.36 -10.42
C TRP A 69 -1.36 11.83 -10.12
N PRO A 70 -1.56 12.26 -8.84
CA PRO A 70 -1.73 13.65 -8.46
C PRO A 70 -0.36 14.28 -8.16
N ALA A 71 0.38 14.66 -9.22
CA ALA A 71 1.78 15.09 -9.16
C ALA A 71 2.01 16.30 -8.25
N GLU A 72 1.05 17.21 -8.16
CA GLU A 72 1.10 18.45 -7.40
C GLU A 72 1.14 18.25 -5.88
N HIS A 73 0.75 17.06 -5.41
CA HIS A 73 0.72 16.69 -3.99
C HIS A 73 1.79 15.68 -3.59
N ALA A 74 2.69 15.32 -4.50
CA ALA A 74 3.68 14.28 -4.30
C ALA A 74 5.06 14.88 -3.98
N ALA A 75 5.64 14.51 -2.85
CA ALA A 75 7.00 14.88 -2.48
C ALA A 75 7.99 13.78 -2.91
N PRO A 76 9.06 14.09 -3.66
CA PRO A 76 10.05 13.09 -4.03
C PRO A 76 10.86 12.62 -2.82
N ILE A 77 11.28 11.36 -2.83
CA ILE A 77 12.24 10.77 -1.88
C ILE A 77 13.57 10.65 -2.64
N LEU A 78 14.49 11.55 -2.35
CA LEU A 78 15.81 11.60 -2.99
C LEU A 78 16.84 10.81 -2.20
N ASP A 79 16.77 10.89 -0.89
CA ASP A 79 17.66 10.21 0.05
C ASP A 79 16.87 9.43 1.08
N ILE A 80 17.40 8.27 1.49
CA ILE A 80 16.88 7.52 2.63
C ILE A 80 18.03 7.30 3.62
N ARG A 81 17.85 7.71 4.86
CA ARG A 81 18.80 7.50 5.96
C ARG A 81 18.20 6.54 6.98
N VAL A 82 18.88 5.42 7.18
CA VAL A 82 18.51 4.38 8.14
C VAL A 82 19.51 4.35 9.27
N THR A 83 19.01 4.46 10.52
CA THR A 83 19.84 4.45 11.74
C THR A 83 19.29 3.45 12.76
N ASP A 84 20.12 2.91 13.64
CA ASP A 84 19.73 2.05 14.76
C ASP A 84 19.95 2.80 16.09
N GLY A 85 18.86 3.28 16.69
CA GLY A 85 18.88 4.01 17.95
C GLY A 85 19.87 5.17 17.96
N PRO A 86 20.75 5.25 18.99
CA PRO A 86 21.75 6.29 19.13
C PRO A 86 23.04 6.02 18.33
N SER A 87 23.09 4.97 17.50
CA SER A 87 24.26 4.62 16.71
C SER A 87 24.68 5.75 15.78
N ARG A 88 25.98 5.98 15.66
CA ARG A 88 26.57 6.89 14.66
C ARG A 88 26.74 6.22 13.30
N LEU A 89 26.59 4.91 13.22
CA LEU A 89 26.61 4.18 11.97
C LEU A 89 25.24 4.28 11.33
N PHE A 90 25.19 4.53 10.04
CA PHE A 90 23.96 4.67 9.28
C PHE A 90 24.11 4.03 7.91
N LEU A 91 22.99 3.64 7.32
CA LEU A 91 22.91 3.24 5.94
C LEU A 91 22.23 4.39 5.16
N HIS A 92 22.91 4.84 4.11
CA HIS A 92 22.45 5.93 3.27
C HIS A 92 22.22 5.43 1.85
N PHE A 93 21.03 5.66 1.35
CA PHE A 93 20.66 5.45 -0.03
C PHE A 93 20.49 6.81 -0.69
N ASP A 94 21.26 7.07 -1.73
CA ASP A 94 21.16 8.24 -2.58
C ASP A 94 20.54 7.80 -3.92
N HIS A 95 19.49 8.46 -4.38
CA HIS A 95 18.81 8.09 -5.62
C HIS A 95 19.77 8.01 -6.81
N ARG A 96 20.84 8.83 -6.83
CA ARG A 96 21.86 8.84 -7.87
C ARG A 96 22.66 7.54 -7.97
N ASP A 97 22.70 6.72 -6.91
CA ASP A 97 23.33 5.40 -6.95
C ASP A 97 22.53 4.38 -7.80
N ALA A 98 21.25 4.68 -8.10
CA ALA A 98 20.38 3.79 -8.89
C ALA A 98 19.89 4.42 -10.20
N GLY A 99 20.17 5.71 -10.43
CA GLY A 99 19.77 6.50 -11.60
C GLY A 99 19.37 7.92 -11.22
N ASP A 100 18.89 8.71 -12.18
CA ASP A 100 18.54 10.13 -11.95
C ASP A 100 17.12 10.32 -11.39
N GLN A 101 16.36 9.25 -11.20
CA GLN A 101 14.97 9.31 -10.75
C GLN A 101 14.87 9.19 -9.23
N PRO A 102 13.94 9.91 -8.59
CA PRO A 102 13.64 9.69 -7.17
C PRO A 102 13.35 8.21 -6.89
N MET A 103 13.76 7.72 -5.73
CA MET A 103 13.49 6.34 -5.30
C MET A 103 12.00 6.05 -5.15
N GLY A 104 11.23 7.08 -4.84
CA GLY A 104 9.79 7.07 -4.72
C GLY A 104 9.26 8.47 -4.42
N HIS A 105 7.99 8.55 -4.09
CA HIS A 105 7.32 9.79 -3.69
C HIS A 105 6.42 9.51 -2.52
N LEU A 106 6.40 10.41 -1.55
CA LEU A 106 5.41 10.37 -0.49
C LEU A 106 4.21 11.23 -0.86
N ILE A 107 3.02 10.74 -0.55
CA ILE A 107 1.76 11.43 -0.82
C ILE A 107 0.74 11.09 0.27
N GLU A 108 -0.09 12.07 0.63
CA GLU A 108 -1.22 11.82 1.53
C GLU A 108 -2.31 11.02 0.81
N ASN A 109 -2.86 10.03 1.50
CA ASN A 109 -3.88 9.12 0.93
C ASN A 109 -5.15 9.86 0.49
N ARG A 110 -5.48 11.01 1.08
CA ARG A 110 -6.63 11.83 0.68
C ARG A 110 -6.52 12.25 -0.79
N PHE A 111 -5.35 12.68 -1.26
CA PHE A 111 -5.14 13.11 -2.64
C PHE A 111 -5.20 11.94 -3.63
N LEU A 112 -4.65 10.78 -3.26
CA LEU A 112 -4.81 9.56 -4.06
C LEU A 112 -6.28 9.15 -4.17
N ARG A 113 -7.02 9.14 -3.05
CA ARG A 113 -8.45 8.80 -3.03
C ARG A 113 -9.26 9.77 -3.87
N ALA A 114 -9.06 11.08 -3.71
CA ALA A 114 -9.74 12.11 -4.48
C ALA A 114 -9.52 11.90 -5.98
N ARG A 115 -8.27 11.71 -6.39
CA ARG A 115 -7.91 11.50 -7.80
C ARG A 115 -8.51 10.21 -8.35
N PHE A 116 -8.42 9.10 -7.61
CA PHE A 116 -8.95 7.81 -8.05
C PHE A 116 -10.47 7.85 -8.19
N GLN A 117 -11.18 8.48 -7.24
CA GLN A 117 -12.62 8.67 -7.33
C GLN A 117 -13.01 9.57 -8.49
N GLN A 118 -12.28 10.67 -8.71
CA GLN A 118 -12.54 11.58 -9.82
C GLN A 118 -12.47 10.85 -11.16
N VAL A 119 -11.39 10.10 -11.39
CA VAL A 119 -11.21 9.35 -12.64
C VAL A 119 -12.26 8.25 -12.78
N ALA A 120 -12.52 7.48 -11.73
CA ALA A 120 -13.52 6.42 -11.77
C ALA A 120 -14.95 6.94 -12.03
N LYS A 121 -15.33 8.09 -11.46
CA LYS A 121 -16.66 8.70 -11.69
C LYS A 121 -16.82 9.25 -13.12
N GLN A 122 -15.74 9.58 -13.81
CA GLN A 122 -15.78 10.06 -15.20
C GLN A 122 -15.92 8.92 -16.23
N SER A 123 -15.64 7.69 -15.85
CA SER A 123 -15.75 6.54 -16.75
C SER A 123 -17.20 6.08 -16.91
N ARG A 124 -17.55 5.68 -18.15
CA ARG A 124 -18.83 5.04 -18.46
C ARG A 124 -18.84 3.53 -18.23
N ASN A 125 -17.66 2.93 -18.08
CA ASN A 125 -17.51 1.49 -17.87
C ASN A 125 -17.40 1.11 -16.39
N ILE A 126 -17.36 2.11 -15.47
CA ILE A 126 -17.27 1.87 -14.04
C ILE A 126 -18.58 2.27 -13.36
N THR A 127 -19.27 1.30 -12.77
CA THR A 127 -20.40 1.55 -11.89
C THR A 127 -19.94 1.48 -10.43
N ILE A 128 -20.20 2.51 -9.64
CA ILE A 128 -19.81 2.55 -8.21
C ILE A 128 -21.08 2.49 -7.35
N LEU A 129 -21.21 1.43 -6.55
CA LEU A 129 -22.31 1.19 -5.62
C LEU A 129 -21.76 1.26 -4.20
N THR A 130 -22.19 2.27 -3.45
CA THR A 130 -21.73 2.52 -2.09
C THR A 130 -22.86 2.59 -1.09
N GLY A 131 -22.58 2.31 0.20
CA GLY A 131 -23.61 2.19 1.23
C GLY A 131 -24.26 0.80 1.30
N HIS A 132 -23.83 -0.13 0.44
CA HIS A 132 -24.34 -1.50 0.38
C HIS A 132 -23.19 -2.49 0.39
N GLY A 133 -23.21 -3.44 1.32
CA GLY A 133 -22.27 -4.57 1.33
C GLY A 133 -22.78 -5.72 0.45
N VAL A 134 -21.90 -6.58 -0.01
CA VAL A 134 -22.28 -7.88 -0.58
C VAL A 134 -22.75 -8.76 0.58
N SER A 135 -23.99 -9.27 0.52
CA SER A 135 -24.58 -10.13 1.52
C SER A 135 -24.51 -11.62 1.15
N ASP A 136 -24.57 -11.93 -0.15
CA ASP A 136 -24.39 -13.28 -0.69
C ASP A 136 -23.60 -13.26 -1.99
N LEU A 137 -22.84 -14.33 -2.24
CA LEU A 137 -22.02 -14.48 -3.42
C LEU A 137 -21.94 -15.95 -3.84
N GLN A 138 -22.51 -16.25 -5.00
CA GLN A 138 -22.45 -17.58 -5.62
C GLN A 138 -21.52 -17.54 -6.80
N ARG A 139 -20.65 -18.54 -6.92
CA ARG A 139 -19.64 -18.65 -7.96
C ARG A 139 -19.60 -20.09 -8.47
N ASP A 140 -19.69 -20.26 -9.76
CA ASP A 140 -19.58 -21.55 -10.44
C ASP A 140 -18.73 -21.43 -11.72
N GLU A 141 -18.74 -22.43 -12.56
CA GLU A 141 -18.00 -22.45 -13.82
C GLU A 141 -18.52 -21.42 -14.83
N THR A 142 -19.76 -20.93 -14.68
CA THR A 142 -20.43 -20.05 -15.63
C THR A 142 -20.29 -18.57 -15.30
N GLY A 143 -20.24 -18.22 -14.02
CA GLY A 143 -20.18 -16.83 -13.60
C GLY A 143 -20.19 -16.61 -12.08
N VAL A 144 -20.45 -15.36 -11.75
CA VAL A 144 -20.59 -14.86 -10.39
C VAL A 144 -21.96 -14.19 -10.26
N HIS A 145 -22.73 -14.59 -9.27
CA HIS A 145 -23.99 -13.97 -8.88
C HIS A 145 -23.82 -13.36 -7.49
N TYR A 146 -24.15 -12.10 -7.34
CA TYR A 146 -24.05 -11.43 -6.04
C TYR A 146 -25.36 -10.75 -5.65
N THR A 147 -25.62 -10.72 -4.35
CA THR A 147 -26.72 -10.00 -3.72
C THR A 147 -26.17 -8.96 -2.77
N LEU A 148 -26.74 -7.77 -2.79
CA LEU A 148 -26.38 -6.67 -1.90
C LEU A 148 -27.26 -6.67 -0.63
N SER A 149 -26.85 -5.92 0.38
CA SER A 149 -27.57 -5.82 1.66
C SER A 149 -28.99 -5.23 1.56
N ASP A 150 -29.32 -4.54 0.47
CA ASP A 150 -30.64 -4.00 0.16
C ASP A 150 -31.53 -4.97 -0.65
N GLY A 151 -31.02 -6.18 -0.94
CA GLY A 151 -31.71 -7.20 -1.75
C GLY A 151 -31.54 -7.03 -3.26
N SER A 152 -30.95 -5.95 -3.75
CA SER A 152 -30.58 -5.84 -5.16
C SER A 152 -29.37 -6.76 -5.47
N GLY A 153 -29.07 -6.99 -6.73
CA GLY A 153 -27.97 -7.87 -7.09
C GLY A 153 -27.57 -7.79 -8.55
N GLY A 154 -26.59 -8.60 -8.93
CA GLY A 154 -26.07 -8.60 -10.28
C GLY A 154 -25.28 -9.84 -10.63
N GLN A 155 -24.77 -9.84 -11.86
CA GLN A 155 -23.98 -10.92 -12.43
C GLN A 155 -22.66 -10.38 -12.99
N ALA A 156 -21.60 -11.18 -12.89
CA ALA A 156 -20.30 -10.89 -13.49
C ALA A 156 -19.62 -12.17 -13.94
N ARG A 157 -18.54 -12.04 -14.71
CA ARG A 157 -17.72 -13.19 -15.13
C ARG A 157 -16.72 -13.58 -14.04
N MET A 158 -16.29 -12.62 -13.21
CA MET A 158 -15.41 -12.85 -12.06
C MET A 158 -15.60 -11.79 -10.98
N VAL A 159 -15.14 -12.10 -9.76
CA VAL A 159 -15.10 -11.18 -8.62
C VAL A 159 -13.66 -10.92 -8.18
N ILE A 160 -13.36 -9.66 -7.84
CA ILE A 160 -12.07 -9.25 -7.31
C ILE A 160 -12.26 -8.69 -5.89
N GLY A 161 -11.55 -9.24 -4.92
CA GLY A 161 -11.53 -8.76 -3.54
C GLY A 161 -10.45 -7.69 -3.35
N ALA A 162 -10.89 -6.47 -3.04
CA ALA A 162 -10.07 -5.33 -2.67
C ALA A 162 -10.59 -4.67 -1.37
N ASP A 163 -11.25 -5.46 -0.51
CA ASP A 163 -12.01 -5.06 0.67
C ASP A 163 -11.16 -5.05 1.96
N GLY A 164 -9.83 -4.99 1.80
CA GLY A 164 -8.88 -4.73 2.86
C GLY A 164 -8.55 -5.92 3.75
N ALA A 165 -7.80 -5.66 4.80
CA ALA A 165 -7.23 -6.69 5.69
C ALA A 165 -8.26 -7.64 6.31
N LYS A 166 -9.47 -7.14 6.60
CA LYS A 166 -10.59 -7.92 7.13
C LYS A 166 -11.54 -8.40 6.03
N SER A 167 -11.00 -8.71 4.85
CA SER A 167 -11.76 -9.07 3.65
C SER A 167 -12.87 -10.07 3.93
N TRP A 168 -14.10 -9.62 3.69
CA TRP A 168 -15.30 -10.45 3.71
C TRP A 168 -15.25 -11.48 2.56
N LEU A 169 -14.82 -11.03 1.38
CA LEU A 169 -14.76 -11.90 0.21
C LEU A 169 -13.78 -13.06 0.41
N ARG A 170 -12.62 -12.81 1.01
CA ARG A 170 -11.65 -13.86 1.37
C ARG A 170 -12.27 -14.88 2.33
N GLN A 171 -12.97 -14.38 3.36
CA GLN A 171 -13.61 -15.23 4.38
C GLN A 171 -14.75 -16.06 3.79
N SER A 172 -15.65 -15.44 3.00
CA SER A 172 -16.78 -16.12 2.35
C SER A 172 -16.31 -17.19 1.35
N ALA A 173 -15.13 -17.00 0.75
CA ALA A 173 -14.49 -17.99 -0.11
C ALA A 173 -13.78 -19.12 0.63
N GLY A 174 -13.78 -19.14 1.98
CA GLY A 174 -13.09 -20.13 2.78
C GLY A 174 -11.55 -20.06 2.69
N ILE A 175 -10.99 -18.97 2.19
CA ILE A 175 -9.54 -18.81 2.07
C ILE A 175 -8.95 -18.48 3.44
N ARG A 176 -8.16 -19.41 3.97
CA ARG A 176 -7.47 -19.26 5.24
C ARG A 176 -6.35 -18.24 5.17
N THR A 177 -5.97 -17.69 6.32
CA THR A 177 -4.81 -16.80 6.46
C THR A 177 -3.83 -17.33 7.48
N SER A 178 -2.56 -17.01 7.31
CA SER A 178 -1.53 -17.06 8.34
C SER A 178 -1.09 -15.65 8.68
N GLY A 179 -0.67 -15.45 9.93
CA GLY A 179 -0.18 -14.15 10.37
C GLY A 179 -0.08 -14.06 11.88
N TRP A 180 0.41 -12.92 12.33
CA TRP A 180 0.58 -12.60 13.76
C TRP A 180 0.49 -11.10 14.00
N SER A 181 0.23 -10.72 15.25
CA SER A 181 0.39 -9.35 15.72
C SER A 181 1.85 -9.13 16.12
N TYR A 182 2.38 -7.95 15.81
CA TYR A 182 3.72 -7.56 16.28
C TYR A 182 3.72 -7.06 17.73
N GLY A 183 2.54 -6.91 18.37
CA GLY A 183 2.42 -6.27 19.69
C GLY A 183 2.79 -4.80 19.65
N GLN A 184 2.67 -4.20 18.49
CA GLN A 184 3.01 -2.82 18.18
C GLN A 184 1.83 -2.13 17.49
N THR A 185 1.70 -0.84 17.76
CA THR A 185 0.75 0.05 17.09
C THR A 185 1.50 1.22 16.48
N ALA A 186 1.23 1.54 15.23
CA ALA A 186 1.75 2.74 14.58
C ALA A 186 0.89 3.94 14.95
N MET A 187 1.54 5.01 15.44
CA MET A 187 0.99 6.34 15.56
C MET A 187 1.43 7.16 14.36
N ILE A 188 0.50 7.85 13.73
CA ILE A 188 0.76 8.68 12.55
C ILE A 188 0.26 10.10 12.79
N CYS A 189 1.02 11.06 12.31
CA CYS A 189 0.63 12.46 12.27
C CYS A 189 1.42 13.21 11.18
N THR A 190 0.94 14.37 10.81
CA THR A 190 1.68 15.34 9.99
C THR A 190 2.25 16.41 10.90
N ILE A 191 3.49 16.79 10.68
CA ILE A 191 4.13 17.94 11.32
C ILE A 191 4.46 19.02 10.30
N ARG A 192 4.39 20.28 10.72
CA ARG A 192 5.03 21.41 10.06
C ARG A 192 6.39 21.62 10.72
N HIS A 193 7.42 21.94 9.93
CA HIS A 193 8.78 22.12 10.40
C HIS A 193 9.42 23.41 9.86
N GLN A 194 10.42 23.91 10.58
CA GLN A 194 11.06 25.18 10.30
C GLN A 194 12.16 25.09 9.24
N LEU A 195 13.02 24.07 9.34
CA LEU A 195 14.17 23.89 8.45
C LEU A 195 13.83 22.91 7.33
N PRO A 196 14.33 23.10 6.10
CA PRO A 196 13.97 22.25 4.96
C PRO A 196 14.41 20.79 5.14
N HIS A 197 13.53 19.85 4.82
CA HIS A 197 13.80 18.41 4.87
C HIS A 197 14.67 17.88 3.72
N HIS A 198 14.97 18.68 2.71
CA HIS A 198 15.79 18.30 1.54
C HIS A 198 15.36 17.01 0.84
N ASN A 199 14.09 16.62 0.94
CA ASN A 199 13.54 15.37 0.40
C ASN A 199 14.22 14.09 0.93
N VAL A 200 14.71 14.15 2.16
CA VAL A 200 15.34 13.02 2.88
C VAL A 200 14.28 12.29 3.70
N ALA A 201 14.11 11.01 3.48
CA ALA A 201 13.34 10.13 4.36
C ALA A 201 14.27 9.56 5.45
N HIS A 202 13.87 9.70 6.70
CA HIS A 202 14.60 9.14 7.84
C HIS A 202 13.84 7.95 8.40
N GLU A 203 14.54 6.84 8.58
CA GLU A 203 14.04 5.65 9.27
C GLU A 203 14.97 5.36 10.44
N ARG A 204 14.46 5.49 11.65
CA ARG A 204 15.21 5.22 12.87
C ARG A 204 14.61 4.02 13.59
N PHE A 205 15.39 2.97 13.72
CA PHE A 205 14.99 1.80 14.49
C PHE A 205 15.19 2.06 15.98
N LEU A 206 14.10 1.97 16.75
CA LEU A 206 14.10 2.14 18.19
C LEU A 206 13.63 0.84 18.87
N PRO A 207 13.91 0.64 20.17
CA PRO A 207 13.50 -0.58 20.87
C PRO A 207 12.00 -0.87 20.87
N GLY A 208 11.16 0.17 20.76
CA GLY A 208 9.70 0.06 20.65
C GLY A 208 9.20 -0.26 19.25
N GLY A 209 10.03 -0.01 18.24
CA GLY A 209 9.72 -0.17 16.82
C GLY A 209 10.32 0.94 15.96
N PRO A 210 10.14 0.89 14.63
CA PRO A 210 10.64 1.91 13.72
C PRO A 210 9.94 3.27 13.92
N PHE A 211 10.72 4.32 13.74
CA PHE A 211 10.30 5.72 13.76
C PHE A 211 10.72 6.38 12.45
N ALA A 212 9.77 6.76 11.62
CA ALA A 212 10.01 7.36 10.33
C ALA A 212 9.61 8.84 10.30
N VAL A 213 10.45 9.67 9.68
CA VAL A 213 10.15 11.05 9.30
C VAL A 213 10.28 11.13 7.78
N LEU A 214 9.16 11.38 7.12
CA LEU A 214 9.03 11.25 5.67
C LEU A 214 8.66 12.60 5.05
N PRO A 215 9.35 13.06 4.00
CA PRO A 215 9.12 14.37 3.41
C PRO A 215 7.74 14.46 2.73
N LEU A 216 6.99 15.51 3.01
CA LEU A 216 5.79 15.91 2.28
C LEU A 216 6.05 17.19 1.49
N ALA A 217 5.09 17.59 0.67
CA ALA A 217 5.20 18.83 -0.10
C ALA A 217 5.28 20.06 0.83
N GLY A 218 6.18 21.02 0.53
CA GLY A 218 6.37 22.23 1.31
C GLY A 218 7.12 22.01 2.63
N GLU A 219 6.66 22.63 3.70
CA GLU A 219 7.24 22.60 5.04
C GLU A 219 6.61 21.51 5.94
N TYR A 220 6.19 20.39 5.34
CA TYR A 220 5.51 19.32 6.06
C TYR A 220 6.30 18.02 5.99
N ALA A 221 6.15 17.21 7.04
CA ALA A 221 6.63 15.84 7.08
C ALA A 221 5.59 14.92 7.72
N SER A 222 5.52 13.69 7.24
CA SER A 222 4.71 12.64 7.85
C SER A 222 5.54 11.87 8.85
N ILE A 223 5.00 11.68 10.03
CA ILE A 223 5.58 10.84 11.08
C ILE A 223 4.85 9.51 11.09
N VAL A 224 5.62 8.43 11.07
CA VAL A 224 5.13 7.07 11.33
C VAL A 224 5.94 6.51 12.50
N TRP A 225 5.33 6.47 13.66
CA TRP A 225 5.98 6.03 14.90
C TRP A 225 5.36 4.72 15.38
N SER A 226 6.08 3.62 15.23
CA SER A 226 5.69 2.33 15.80
C SER A 226 6.15 2.22 17.25
N GLU A 227 5.24 1.83 18.13
CA GLU A 227 5.52 1.68 19.56
C GLU A 227 4.75 0.47 20.10
N ARG A 228 5.20 -0.06 21.24
CA ARG A 228 4.52 -1.16 21.95
C ARG A 228 3.10 -0.77 22.32
N ASP A 229 2.15 -1.67 22.15
CA ASP A 229 0.72 -1.43 22.36
C ASP A 229 0.41 -0.78 23.71
N ALA A 230 1.14 -1.16 24.77
CA ALA A 230 0.93 -0.63 26.13
C ALA A 230 1.24 0.87 26.26
N LEU A 231 2.15 1.43 25.45
CA LEU A 231 2.57 2.83 25.56
C LEU A 231 1.74 3.76 24.69
N VAL A 232 1.15 3.25 23.61
CA VAL A 232 0.40 4.07 22.64
C VAL A 232 -0.76 4.85 23.27
N PRO A 233 -1.61 4.28 24.15
CA PRO A 233 -2.68 5.05 24.78
C PRO A 233 -2.17 6.22 25.64
N VAL A 234 -0.99 6.11 26.22
CA VAL A 234 -0.36 7.18 27.00
C VAL A 234 0.09 8.30 26.07
N MET A 235 0.79 7.94 24.98
CA MET A 235 1.26 8.91 24.00
C MET A 235 0.11 9.65 23.31
N MET A 236 -0.95 8.94 22.95
CA MET A 236 -2.12 9.53 22.28
C MET A 236 -2.93 10.48 23.16
N ARG A 237 -2.77 10.44 24.50
CA ARG A 237 -3.42 11.37 25.44
C ARG A 237 -2.62 12.65 25.71
N LEU A 238 -1.35 12.70 25.31
CA LEU A 238 -0.54 13.90 25.45
C LEU A 238 -1.20 15.05 24.68
N ASP A 239 -1.05 16.28 25.18
CA ASP A 239 -1.35 17.46 24.37
C ASP A 239 -0.34 17.60 23.22
N ASP A 240 -0.61 18.51 22.29
CA ASP A 240 0.21 18.65 21.07
C ASP A 240 1.65 19.09 21.39
N GLN A 241 1.84 19.92 22.41
CA GLN A 241 3.17 20.38 22.80
C GLN A 241 4.00 19.25 23.43
N ALA A 242 3.40 18.49 24.33
CA ALA A 242 4.06 17.35 24.97
C ALA A 242 4.36 16.24 23.94
N PHE A 243 3.43 15.98 22.99
CA PHE A 243 3.64 15.01 21.93
C PHE A 243 4.76 15.45 20.97
N ALA A 244 4.81 16.73 20.57
CA ALA A 244 5.90 17.27 19.78
C ALA A 244 7.26 17.13 20.51
N GLY A 245 7.28 17.34 21.83
CA GLY A 245 8.46 17.09 22.65
C GLY A 245 8.91 15.62 22.62
N GLU A 246 7.97 14.66 22.59
CA GLU A 246 8.30 13.23 22.45
C GLU A 246 8.83 12.89 21.04
N LEU A 247 8.35 13.55 19.99
CA LEU A 247 8.90 13.40 18.64
C LEU A 247 10.35 13.88 18.59
N LEU A 248 10.64 15.08 19.12
CA LEU A 248 12.00 15.65 19.14
C LEU A 248 13.01 14.81 19.93
N ARG A 249 12.56 14.12 20.99
CA ARG A 249 13.44 13.18 21.72
C ARG A 249 13.84 11.95 20.87
N ARG A 250 13.01 11.57 19.90
CA ARG A 250 13.21 10.39 19.03
C ARG A 250 13.85 10.73 17.70
N PHE A 251 13.67 11.94 17.27
CA PHE A 251 14.31 12.53 16.11
C PHE A 251 15.39 13.50 16.61
N ASP A 252 16.10 14.18 15.78
CA ASP A 252 17.03 15.24 16.13
C ASP A 252 16.43 16.61 15.80
N ASP A 253 17.19 17.66 15.96
CA ASP A 253 16.82 19.04 15.67
C ASP A 253 17.02 19.46 14.21
N SER A 254 17.28 18.50 13.31
CA SER A 254 17.61 18.78 11.90
C SER A 254 16.47 19.47 11.14
N LEU A 255 15.23 19.36 11.60
CA LEU A 255 14.07 20.08 11.07
C LEU A 255 13.74 21.38 11.82
N GLY A 256 14.54 21.74 12.86
CA GLY A 256 14.28 22.91 13.72
C GLY A 256 13.04 22.71 14.58
N THR A 257 12.30 23.78 14.82
CA THR A 257 11.02 23.70 15.56
C THR A 257 9.98 22.96 14.76
N ILE A 258 9.15 22.16 15.44
CA ILE A 258 8.08 21.38 14.83
C ILE A 258 6.75 21.66 15.53
N GLU A 259 5.67 21.62 14.75
CA GLU A 259 4.29 21.76 15.21
C GLU A 259 3.43 20.66 14.57
N LEU A 260 2.43 20.15 15.30
CA LEU A 260 1.47 19.22 14.72
C LEU A 260 0.58 19.97 13.71
N ALA A 261 0.42 19.37 12.53
CA ALA A 261 -0.32 19.96 11.42
C ALA A 261 -1.52 19.09 11.00
N GLY A 262 -2.22 18.51 11.96
CA GLY A 262 -3.39 17.68 11.72
C GLY A 262 -3.66 16.68 12.85
N PRO A 263 -4.66 15.83 12.67
CA PRO A 263 -5.02 14.85 13.68
C PRO A 263 -3.95 13.77 13.84
N ARG A 264 -3.85 13.24 15.04
CA ARG A 264 -3.10 12.01 15.32
C ARG A 264 -4.02 10.80 15.17
N SER A 265 -3.52 9.78 14.50
CA SER A 265 -4.22 8.50 14.32
C SER A 265 -3.33 7.35 14.76
N SER A 266 -3.92 6.22 15.11
CA SER A 266 -3.17 5.02 15.44
C SER A 266 -3.84 3.77 14.87
N TYR A 267 -3.03 2.76 14.51
CA TYR A 267 -3.52 1.47 14.04
C TYR A 267 -2.57 0.34 14.43
N PRO A 268 -3.13 -0.83 14.86
CA PRO A 268 -2.33 -1.98 15.26
C PRO A 268 -1.59 -2.58 14.07
N LEU A 269 -0.37 -3.05 14.33
CA LEU A 269 0.51 -3.64 13.32
C LEU A 269 0.42 -5.17 13.36
N SER A 270 0.16 -5.76 12.21
CA SER A 270 0.08 -7.20 12.03
C SER A 270 0.53 -7.62 10.64
N LEU A 271 1.00 -8.84 10.54
CA LEU A 271 1.14 -9.56 9.28
C LEU A 271 -0.10 -10.42 9.08
N THR A 272 -0.67 -10.40 7.89
CA THR A 272 -1.72 -11.34 7.48
C THR A 272 -1.50 -11.71 6.03
N VAL A 273 -1.43 -13.00 5.74
CA VAL A 273 -1.19 -13.52 4.38
C VAL A 273 -2.26 -14.56 4.07
N ALA A 274 -2.99 -14.36 2.98
CA ALA A 274 -3.91 -15.37 2.46
C ALA A 274 -3.12 -16.59 1.95
N HIS A 275 -3.60 -17.80 2.27
CA HIS A 275 -2.97 -19.03 1.77
C HIS A 275 -3.12 -19.19 0.26
N ASP A 276 -4.15 -18.58 -0.30
CA ASP A 276 -4.35 -18.46 -1.74
C ASP A 276 -4.88 -17.04 -2.09
N ILE A 277 -4.47 -16.53 -3.24
CA ILE A 277 -4.91 -15.23 -3.74
C ILE A 277 -5.92 -15.35 -4.90
N ALA A 278 -6.32 -16.56 -5.22
CA ALA A 278 -7.34 -16.83 -6.25
C ALA A 278 -8.12 -18.10 -5.93
N GLY A 279 -9.34 -18.17 -6.41
CA GLY A 279 -10.25 -19.31 -6.33
C GLY A 279 -11.15 -19.35 -7.56
N THR A 280 -12.20 -20.18 -7.57
CA THR A 280 -13.15 -20.24 -8.69
C THR A 280 -13.71 -18.84 -8.95
N ARG A 281 -13.39 -18.25 -10.13
CA ARG A 281 -13.80 -16.91 -10.57
C ARG A 281 -13.51 -15.77 -9.58
N LEU A 282 -12.53 -15.96 -8.70
CA LEU A 282 -12.16 -15.03 -7.65
C LEU A 282 -10.66 -14.73 -7.68
N ALA A 283 -10.31 -13.47 -7.53
CA ALA A 283 -8.95 -13.03 -7.23
C ALA A 283 -8.95 -12.03 -6.06
N LEU A 284 -7.90 -12.04 -5.24
CA LEU A 284 -7.66 -11.08 -4.17
C LEU A 284 -6.49 -10.16 -4.56
N VAL A 285 -6.59 -8.88 -4.24
CA VAL A 285 -5.52 -7.88 -4.48
C VAL A 285 -5.29 -7.02 -3.23
N GLY A 286 -4.07 -6.55 -3.04
CA GLY A 286 -3.69 -5.68 -1.94
C GLY A 286 -3.94 -6.31 -0.56
N ASP A 287 -4.40 -5.51 0.40
CA ASP A 287 -4.58 -5.97 1.79
C ASP A 287 -5.57 -7.13 1.95
N ALA A 288 -6.47 -7.35 0.99
CA ALA A 288 -7.33 -8.53 0.98
C ALA A 288 -6.54 -9.84 0.78
N ALA A 289 -5.43 -9.78 0.07
CA ALA A 289 -4.50 -10.88 -0.14
C ALA A 289 -3.38 -10.92 0.92
N HIS A 290 -2.84 -9.76 1.27
CA HIS A 290 -1.67 -9.66 2.16
C HIS A 290 -1.62 -8.30 2.85
N GLN A 291 -1.59 -8.30 4.16
CA GLN A 291 -1.31 -7.13 5.00
C GLN A 291 0.07 -7.30 5.61
N MET A 292 0.89 -6.25 5.60
CA MET A 292 2.25 -6.27 6.13
C MET A 292 2.55 -5.10 7.03
N HIS A 293 3.65 -5.19 7.77
CA HIS A 293 4.19 -4.06 8.53
C HIS A 293 4.52 -2.89 7.57
N PRO A 294 4.21 -1.63 7.95
CA PRO A 294 4.42 -0.46 7.08
C PRO A 294 5.89 -0.08 6.85
N ILE A 295 6.85 -0.88 7.29
CA ILE A 295 8.28 -0.65 7.01
C ILE A 295 8.48 -0.38 5.52
N ALA A 296 9.16 0.71 5.23
CA ALA A 296 9.47 1.17 3.87
C ALA A 296 8.23 1.48 2.99
N GLY A 297 7.00 1.58 3.56
CA GLY A 297 5.80 1.98 2.83
C GLY A 297 5.40 1.09 1.66
N GLN A 298 5.73 -0.21 1.67
CA GLN A 298 5.62 -1.10 0.50
C GLN A 298 4.24 -1.75 0.30
N ALA A 299 3.32 -1.68 1.26
CA ALA A 299 2.06 -2.41 1.21
C ALA A 299 1.22 -2.06 -0.04
N PHE A 300 0.99 -0.79 -0.30
CA PHE A 300 0.21 -0.36 -1.47
C PHE A 300 0.95 -0.63 -2.79
N ASN A 301 2.29 -0.51 -2.82
CA ASN A 301 3.09 -0.85 -4.00
C ASN A 301 2.95 -2.34 -4.37
N LEU A 302 2.91 -3.24 -3.37
CA LEU A 302 2.64 -4.66 -3.61
C LEU A 302 1.24 -4.88 -4.17
N GLY A 303 0.22 -4.17 -3.65
CA GLY A 303 -1.13 -4.17 -4.17
C GLY A 303 -1.23 -3.68 -5.63
N LEU A 304 -0.48 -2.64 -6.00
CA LEU A 304 -0.40 -2.16 -7.39
C LEU A 304 0.26 -3.18 -8.31
N ARG A 305 1.24 -3.94 -7.83
CA ARG A 305 1.82 -5.06 -8.57
C ARG A 305 0.81 -6.20 -8.78
N ASP A 306 -0.05 -6.48 -7.79
CA ASP A 306 -1.14 -7.45 -7.94
C ASP A 306 -2.12 -7.00 -9.03
N ILE A 307 -2.56 -5.74 -8.95
CA ILE A 307 -3.48 -5.12 -9.90
C ILE A 307 -2.90 -5.18 -11.32
N ALA A 308 -1.65 -4.76 -11.50
CA ALA A 308 -1.01 -4.77 -12.81
C ALA A 308 -0.91 -6.18 -13.40
N ALA A 309 -0.53 -7.17 -12.58
CA ALA A 309 -0.41 -8.57 -13.04
C ALA A 309 -1.77 -9.19 -13.38
N LEU A 310 -2.78 -8.98 -12.52
CA LEU A 310 -4.13 -9.51 -12.73
C LEU A 310 -4.79 -8.87 -13.95
N ALA A 311 -4.72 -7.55 -14.07
CA ALA A 311 -5.31 -6.82 -15.19
C ALA A 311 -4.67 -7.22 -16.53
N GLU A 312 -3.35 -7.36 -16.60
CA GLU A 312 -2.67 -7.83 -17.80
C GLU A 312 -3.18 -9.20 -18.25
N ILE A 313 -3.37 -10.14 -17.32
CA ILE A 313 -3.90 -11.47 -17.60
C ILE A 313 -5.37 -11.39 -18.07
N ILE A 314 -6.21 -10.60 -17.42
CA ILE A 314 -7.62 -10.40 -17.79
C ILE A 314 -7.72 -9.84 -19.21
N VAL A 315 -6.97 -8.79 -19.50
CA VAL A 315 -6.99 -8.11 -20.81
C VAL A 315 -6.49 -9.02 -21.91
N ASP A 316 -5.38 -9.74 -21.71
CA ASP A 316 -4.85 -10.68 -22.70
C ASP A 316 -5.86 -11.80 -23.00
N ARG A 317 -6.50 -12.38 -21.99
CA ARG A 317 -7.52 -13.40 -22.17
C ARG A 317 -8.75 -12.87 -22.91
N ARG A 318 -9.22 -11.67 -22.54
CA ARG A 318 -10.37 -11.02 -23.21
C ARG A 318 -10.10 -10.79 -24.69
N ARG A 319 -8.91 -10.31 -25.05
CA ARG A 319 -8.49 -10.09 -26.45
C ARG A 319 -8.43 -11.38 -27.27
N LEU A 320 -8.11 -12.48 -26.62
CA LEU A 320 -8.10 -13.82 -27.25
C LEU A 320 -9.48 -14.49 -27.27
N GLY A 321 -10.53 -13.82 -26.76
CA GLY A 321 -11.86 -14.41 -26.64
C GLY A 321 -11.98 -15.50 -25.57
N LEU A 322 -10.98 -15.63 -24.68
CA LEU A 322 -10.96 -16.62 -23.61
C LEU A 322 -11.76 -16.14 -22.39
N ASP A 323 -12.14 -17.07 -21.53
CA ASP A 323 -12.81 -16.76 -20.30
C ASP A 323 -11.89 -16.05 -19.30
N ILE A 324 -12.23 -14.80 -18.94
CA ILE A 324 -11.44 -13.95 -18.02
C ILE A 324 -11.41 -14.47 -16.58
N GLY A 325 -12.46 -15.18 -16.15
CA GLY A 325 -12.58 -15.79 -14.82
C GLY A 325 -12.12 -17.25 -14.77
N GLY A 326 -11.63 -17.81 -15.87
CA GLY A 326 -11.24 -19.21 -15.96
C GLY A 326 -9.96 -19.55 -15.18
N ASP A 327 -9.89 -20.77 -14.69
CA ASP A 327 -8.84 -21.26 -13.79
C ASP A 327 -7.41 -21.12 -14.32
N GLU A 328 -7.22 -21.22 -15.64
CA GLU A 328 -5.89 -21.06 -16.25
C GLU A 328 -5.33 -19.65 -16.00
N GLY A 329 -6.15 -18.60 -16.22
CA GLY A 329 -5.77 -17.22 -15.96
C GLY A 329 -5.46 -16.97 -14.49
N LEU A 330 -6.33 -17.46 -13.60
CA LEU A 330 -6.18 -17.34 -12.15
C LEU A 330 -4.96 -18.12 -11.63
N SER A 331 -4.66 -19.28 -12.20
CA SER A 331 -3.44 -20.04 -11.88
C SER A 331 -2.17 -19.32 -12.36
N ARG A 332 -2.22 -18.64 -13.53
CA ARG A 332 -1.11 -17.78 -13.99
C ARG A 332 -0.91 -16.60 -13.03
N TYR A 333 -2.00 -15.95 -12.56
CA TYR A 333 -1.94 -14.90 -11.56
C TYR A 333 -1.27 -15.38 -10.27
N ARG A 334 -1.73 -16.48 -9.68
CA ARG A 334 -1.12 -17.12 -8.50
C ARG A 334 0.39 -17.31 -8.65
N ARG A 335 0.81 -17.95 -9.74
CA ARG A 335 2.24 -18.24 -10.00
C ARG A 335 3.08 -16.98 -10.13
N SER A 336 2.56 -15.96 -10.83
CA SER A 336 3.28 -14.72 -11.06
C SER A 336 3.49 -13.90 -9.78
N ARG A 337 2.55 -14.00 -8.79
CA ARG A 337 2.62 -13.22 -7.57
C ARG A 337 3.31 -13.92 -6.40
N ARG A 338 3.31 -15.26 -6.41
CA ARG A 338 3.78 -16.08 -5.27
C ARG A 338 5.19 -15.71 -4.79
N VAL A 339 6.14 -15.62 -5.70
CA VAL A 339 7.55 -15.35 -5.36
C VAL A 339 7.72 -13.90 -4.90
N ASP A 340 7.11 -12.94 -5.58
CA ASP A 340 7.20 -11.52 -5.24
C ASP A 340 6.60 -11.24 -3.84
N ILE A 341 5.41 -11.75 -3.57
CA ILE A 341 4.75 -11.66 -2.27
C ILE A 341 5.62 -12.30 -1.19
N ALA A 342 6.04 -13.55 -1.37
CA ALA A 342 6.81 -14.27 -0.37
C ALA A 342 8.15 -13.56 -0.07
N THR A 343 8.85 -13.08 -1.09
CA THR A 343 10.14 -12.39 -0.92
C THR A 343 9.98 -11.08 -0.17
N LEU A 344 8.98 -10.27 -0.54
CA LEU A 344 8.76 -8.98 0.12
C LEU A 344 8.31 -9.15 1.57
N LEU A 345 7.39 -10.09 1.82
CA LEU A 345 6.93 -10.37 3.19
C LEU A 345 8.07 -10.90 4.07
N ALA A 346 8.89 -11.84 3.57
CA ALA A 346 10.04 -12.33 4.31
C ALA A 346 11.07 -11.23 4.59
N ALA A 347 11.30 -10.33 3.63
CA ALA A 347 12.21 -9.21 3.81
C ALA A 347 11.69 -8.21 4.86
N THR A 348 10.42 -7.79 4.76
CA THR A 348 9.82 -6.82 5.70
C THR A 348 9.67 -7.39 7.10
N ASP A 349 9.23 -8.64 7.22
CA ASP A 349 9.11 -9.34 8.50
C ASP A 349 10.48 -9.58 9.16
N GLY A 350 11.46 -10.03 8.37
CA GLY A 350 12.84 -10.21 8.83
C GLY A 350 13.48 -8.91 9.31
N LEU A 351 13.26 -7.80 8.61
CA LEU A 351 13.72 -6.47 9.05
C LEU A 351 13.01 -6.06 10.35
N THR A 352 11.67 -6.21 10.42
CA THR A 352 10.92 -5.90 11.64
C THR A 352 11.49 -6.67 12.82
N TRP A 353 11.67 -7.97 12.68
CA TRP A 353 12.17 -8.83 13.76
C TRP A 353 13.62 -8.50 14.14
N LEU A 354 14.47 -8.26 13.16
CA LEU A 354 15.89 -7.92 13.38
C LEU A 354 16.02 -6.58 14.12
N PHE A 355 15.20 -5.58 13.80
CA PHE A 355 15.34 -4.21 14.31
C PHE A 355 14.41 -3.85 15.48
N SER A 356 13.41 -4.66 15.79
CA SER A 356 12.50 -4.43 16.93
C SER A 356 12.88 -5.21 18.19
N ASN A 357 14.19 -5.36 18.47
CA ASN A 357 14.66 -5.96 19.71
C ASN A 357 15.87 -5.17 20.25
N ASP A 358 16.14 -5.34 21.55
CA ASP A 358 17.25 -4.65 22.25
C ASP A 358 18.28 -5.65 22.81
N ILE A 359 18.45 -6.78 22.14
CA ILE A 359 19.44 -7.81 22.50
C ILE A 359 20.86 -7.28 22.16
N PRO A 360 21.74 -7.03 23.15
CA PRO A 360 23.00 -6.32 22.92
C PRO A 360 23.89 -6.91 21.81
N PRO A 361 24.13 -8.25 21.72
CA PRO A 361 24.91 -8.82 20.63
C PRO A 361 24.28 -8.60 19.24
N VAL A 362 22.93 -8.67 19.15
CA VAL A 362 22.20 -8.46 17.90
C VAL A 362 22.31 -7.00 17.47
N ARG A 363 22.24 -6.05 18.41
CA ARG A 363 22.36 -4.62 18.14
C ARG A 363 23.76 -4.28 17.59
N ILE A 364 24.82 -4.81 18.21
CA ILE A 364 26.18 -4.61 17.68
C ILE A 364 26.34 -5.19 16.27
N ALA A 365 25.79 -6.38 16.02
CA ALA A 365 25.83 -7.00 14.70
C ALA A 365 25.05 -6.18 13.66
N ARG A 366 23.89 -5.61 14.03
CA ARG A 366 23.09 -4.70 13.17
C ARG A 366 23.88 -3.44 12.81
N ASP A 367 24.44 -2.75 13.80
CA ASP A 367 25.22 -1.54 13.61
C ASP A 367 26.39 -1.78 12.63
N LEU A 368 27.15 -2.86 12.86
CA LEU A 368 28.24 -3.25 11.98
C LEU A 368 27.75 -3.60 10.57
N SER A 369 26.60 -4.28 10.46
CA SER A 369 26.03 -4.66 9.16
C SER A 369 25.53 -3.43 8.38
N LEU A 370 24.90 -2.43 9.03
CA LEU A 370 24.53 -1.17 8.39
C LEU A 370 25.74 -0.43 7.83
N GLY A 371 26.80 -0.32 8.65
CA GLY A 371 28.07 0.30 8.22
C GLY A 371 28.75 -0.47 7.08
N LEU A 372 28.69 -1.81 7.09
CA LEU A 372 29.27 -2.65 6.04
C LEU A 372 28.49 -2.52 4.73
N VAL A 373 27.15 -2.66 4.78
CA VAL A 373 26.28 -2.51 3.60
C VAL A 373 26.45 -1.13 2.99
N ASN A 374 26.59 -0.09 3.80
CA ASN A 374 26.83 1.28 3.31
C ASN A 374 28.09 1.41 2.46
N LYS A 375 29.09 0.56 2.71
CA LYS A 375 30.36 0.49 1.94
C LYS A 375 30.32 -0.45 0.73
N MET A 376 29.16 -1.10 0.46
CA MET A 376 29.00 -2.08 -0.63
C MET A 376 28.06 -1.54 -1.73
N PRO A 377 28.55 -0.74 -2.70
CA PRO A 377 27.68 -0.05 -3.68
C PRO A 377 26.76 -1.01 -4.46
N ARG A 378 27.27 -2.17 -4.87
CA ARG A 378 26.50 -3.16 -5.63
C ARG A 378 25.30 -3.69 -4.83
N LEU A 379 25.49 -3.94 -3.53
CA LEU A 379 24.44 -4.42 -2.65
C LEU A 379 23.40 -3.33 -2.39
N LYS A 380 23.83 -2.09 -2.16
CA LYS A 380 22.95 -0.92 -2.06
C LYS A 380 22.07 -0.77 -3.29
N THR A 381 22.69 -0.73 -4.48
CA THR A 381 21.97 -0.59 -5.75
C THR A 381 20.96 -1.72 -5.96
N MET A 382 21.28 -2.96 -5.56
CA MET A 382 20.34 -4.08 -5.62
C MET A 382 19.12 -3.85 -4.72
N PHE A 383 19.31 -3.42 -3.48
CA PHE A 383 18.20 -3.08 -2.56
C PHE A 383 17.37 -1.92 -3.09
N MET A 384 18.02 -0.85 -3.59
CA MET A 384 17.33 0.30 -4.18
C MET A 384 16.46 -0.12 -5.38
N ARG A 385 17.00 -0.88 -6.31
CA ARG A 385 16.25 -1.39 -7.48
C ARG A 385 15.08 -2.27 -7.07
N SER A 386 15.24 -3.09 -6.05
CA SER A 386 14.15 -3.89 -5.49
C SER A 386 13.04 -3.01 -4.90
N ALA A 387 13.40 -2.02 -4.08
CA ALA A 387 12.46 -1.07 -3.47
C ALA A 387 11.76 -0.19 -4.51
N MET A 388 12.48 0.27 -5.53
CA MET A 388 11.93 1.02 -6.68
C MET A 388 11.04 0.17 -7.58
N GLY A 389 11.09 -1.18 -7.46
CA GLY A 389 10.36 -2.12 -8.31
C GLY A 389 10.99 -2.36 -9.68
N THR A 390 12.24 -1.92 -9.89
CA THR A 390 12.96 -2.04 -11.17
C THR A 390 13.78 -3.33 -11.31
N ALA A 391 13.73 -4.20 -10.31
CA ALA A 391 14.35 -5.52 -10.37
C ALA A 391 13.49 -6.47 -11.21
N GLY A 392 13.91 -6.77 -12.44
CA GLY A 392 13.25 -7.73 -13.34
C GLY A 392 12.21 -7.10 -14.32
N ASN A 393 11.60 -7.98 -15.13
CA ASN A 393 10.57 -7.60 -16.09
C ASN A 393 9.16 -7.72 -15.48
N GLY A 394 8.71 -6.66 -14.81
CA GLY A 394 7.35 -6.58 -14.30
C GLY A 394 6.27 -6.43 -15.39
N PRO A 395 4.97 -6.49 -15.01
CA PRO A 395 3.84 -6.22 -15.89
C PRO A 395 3.96 -4.91 -16.67
N ARG A 396 3.29 -4.84 -17.84
CA ARG A 396 3.35 -3.68 -18.78
C ARG A 396 3.11 -2.34 -18.09
N LEU A 397 2.07 -2.24 -17.26
CA LEU A 397 1.74 -0.98 -16.56
C LEU A 397 2.87 -0.50 -15.64
N LEU A 398 3.56 -1.39 -14.93
CA LEU A 398 4.69 -1.02 -14.08
C LEU A 398 5.91 -0.53 -14.88
N ARG A 399 5.94 -0.86 -16.17
CA ARG A 399 6.91 -0.33 -17.13
C ARG A 399 6.42 0.94 -17.83
N GLY A 400 5.26 1.50 -17.42
CA GLY A 400 4.65 2.68 -18.04
C GLY A 400 4.10 2.41 -19.44
N GLN A 401 3.70 1.16 -19.73
CA GLN A 401 3.10 0.74 -21.00
C GLN A 401 1.62 0.46 -20.79
N HIS A 402 0.77 0.87 -21.73
CA HIS A 402 -0.66 0.54 -21.70
C HIS A 402 -0.91 -0.97 -21.84
N LEU A 403 -2.06 -1.42 -21.35
CA LEU A 403 -2.53 -2.80 -21.46
C LEU A 403 -2.92 -3.14 -22.89
#